data_f4a0d8041862d6370f934ea88138f6a6
#
_entry.id   f4a0d8041862d6370f934ea88138f6a6
#
_cell.length_a   1.000
_cell.length_b   1.000
_cell.length_c   1.000
_cell.angle_alpha   90.00
_cell.angle_beta   90.00
_cell.angle_gamma   90.00
#
_symmetry.space_group_name_H-M   'P 1'
#
loop_
_entity.id
_entity.type
_entity.pdbx_description
1 polymer ?
#
loop_
_entity_poly.entity_id
_entity_poly.type
_entity_poly.pdbx_seq_one_letter_code
_entity_poly.pdbx_strand_id
1 'polypeptide(L)'
;MSVEILDLRHFSSSDLRPLLDEEAQLWSKLLAWDYSNSAEMILRYIDARILPGYAALEKGRICGYSFFVYEGSKGVIGDLFVEGDGVRYASPTEHPVETRLLAHVIETLQQSPGIHRIEAQLLVHPTGAVARPFLEDGVHRSPRLFMVLPLASDGKDG
;
A
#
# COMPACT_ATOMS: atom_id res chain seq x y z
N MET A 1 -5.94 21.13 6.15
CA MET A 1 -5.38 20.18 7.13
C MET A 1 -4.14 19.55 6.55
N SER A 2 -3.09 19.58 7.32
CA SER A 2 -1.82 19.04 6.84
C SER A 2 -1.70 17.56 7.19
N VAL A 3 -1.20 16.80 6.25
CA VAL A 3 -0.82 15.41 6.45
C VAL A 3 0.70 15.36 6.46
N GLU A 4 1.26 14.70 7.47
CA GLU A 4 2.68 14.48 7.56
C GLU A 4 3.04 13.12 6.99
N ILE A 5 4.13 13.03 6.26
CA ILE A 5 4.63 11.77 5.72
C ILE A 5 5.93 11.44 6.45
N LEU A 6 5.95 10.33 7.16
CA LEU A 6 7.09 9.91 7.97
C LEU A 6 7.51 8.49 7.60
N ASP A 7 8.79 8.19 7.82
CA ASP A 7 9.37 6.88 7.56
C ASP A 7 8.71 5.80 8.45
N LEU A 8 8.38 4.66 7.86
CA LEU A 8 7.75 3.55 8.59
C LEU A 8 8.60 3.05 9.77
N ARG A 9 9.90 3.21 9.70
CA ARG A 9 10.80 2.74 10.76
C ARG A 9 10.68 3.53 12.06
N HIS A 10 9.91 4.60 12.08
CA HIS A 10 9.57 5.32 13.31
C HIS A 10 8.41 4.71 14.10
N PHE A 11 7.77 3.69 13.56
CA PHE A 11 6.53 3.17 14.12
C PHE A 11 6.66 1.71 14.53
N SER A 12 5.73 1.25 15.36
CA SER A 12 5.64 -0.14 15.80
C SER A 12 4.43 -0.81 15.16
N SER A 13 4.35 -2.14 15.31
CA SER A 13 3.19 -2.88 14.84
C SER A 13 1.90 -2.41 15.50
N SER A 14 1.95 -2.03 16.78
CA SER A 14 0.75 -1.55 17.47
C SER A 14 0.24 -0.25 16.86
N ASP A 15 1.12 0.59 16.33
CA ASP A 15 0.73 1.84 15.67
C ASP A 15 0.01 1.57 14.33
N LEU A 16 0.45 0.57 13.60
CA LEU A 16 -0.07 0.25 12.27
C LEU A 16 -1.21 -0.77 12.29
N ARG A 17 -1.38 -1.54 13.36
CA ARG A 17 -2.35 -2.62 13.41
C ARG A 17 -3.79 -2.18 13.08
N PRO A 18 -4.31 -1.07 13.62
CA PRO A 18 -5.67 -0.67 13.26
C PRO A 18 -5.86 -0.45 11.77
N LEU A 19 -4.85 0.13 11.11
CA LEU A 19 -4.90 0.38 9.67
C LEU A 19 -4.85 -0.93 8.87
N LEU A 20 -3.98 -1.85 9.28
CA LEU A 20 -3.87 -3.15 8.60
C LEU A 20 -5.10 -4.02 8.84
N ASP A 21 -5.74 -3.92 9.99
CA ASP A 21 -7.01 -4.61 10.22
C ASP A 21 -8.10 -4.09 9.30
N GLU A 22 -8.16 -2.77 9.10
CA GLU A 22 -9.12 -2.18 8.15
C GLU A 22 -8.83 -2.63 6.72
N GLU A 23 -7.58 -2.65 6.34
CA GLU A 23 -7.17 -3.14 5.02
C GLU A 23 -7.57 -4.61 4.82
N ALA A 24 -7.31 -5.45 5.79
CA ALA A 24 -7.67 -6.86 5.72
C ALA A 24 -9.19 -7.05 5.55
N GLN A 25 -9.99 -6.25 6.25
CA GLN A 25 -11.43 -6.29 6.09
C GLN A 25 -11.86 -5.86 4.68
N LEU A 26 -11.22 -4.84 4.14
CA LEU A 26 -11.53 -4.37 2.79
C LEU A 26 -11.25 -5.44 1.73
N TRP A 27 -10.10 -6.10 1.79
CA TRP A 27 -9.75 -7.12 0.82
C TRP A 27 -10.61 -8.36 0.97
N SER A 28 -11.00 -8.71 2.19
CA SER A 28 -11.95 -9.80 2.41
C SER A 28 -13.29 -9.49 1.76
N LYS A 29 -13.75 -8.25 1.88
CA LYS A 29 -15.04 -7.84 1.34
C LYS A 29 -15.02 -7.72 -0.19
N LEU A 30 -13.99 -7.12 -0.74
CA LEU A 30 -13.93 -6.85 -2.17
C LEU A 30 -13.44 -8.03 -3.00
N LEU A 31 -12.53 -8.83 -2.47
CA LEU A 31 -11.83 -9.87 -3.22
C LEU A 31 -12.00 -11.26 -2.62
N ALA A 32 -12.75 -11.40 -1.53
CA ALA A 32 -12.85 -12.65 -0.77
C ALA A 32 -11.45 -13.21 -0.44
N TRP A 33 -10.50 -12.32 -0.17
CA TRP A 33 -9.11 -12.66 0.09
C TRP A 33 -8.80 -12.50 1.56
N ASP A 34 -8.29 -13.59 2.16
CA ASP A 34 -7.81 -13.56 3.53
C ASP A 34 -6.41 -12.95 3.58
N TYR A 35 -6.36 -11.68 3.95
CA TYR A 35 -5.12 -10.91 3.99
C TYR A 35 -4.38 -11.04 5.33
N SER A 36 -4.92 -11.80 6.30
CA SER A 36 -4.41 -11.80 7.67
C SER A 36 -2.95 -12.23 7.77
N ASN A 37 -2.53 -13.25 7.01
CA ASN A 37 -1.13 -13.70 7.04
C ASN A 37 -0.19 -12.64 6.49
N SER A 38 -0.58 -11.96 5.42
CA SER A 38 0.21 -10.86 4.86
C SER A 38 0.31 -9.70 5.83
N ALA A 39 -0.80 -9.35 6.48
CA ALA A 39 -0.82 -8.28 7.46
C ALA A 39 0.11 -8.59 8.63
N GLU A 40 0.08 -9.81 9.16
CA GLU A 40 0.96 -10.19 10.26
C GLU A 40 2.43 -10.16 9.86
N MET A 41 2.75 -10.55 8.64
CA MET A 41 4.11 -10.49 8.14
C MET A 41 4.60 -9.04 8.04
N ILE A 42 3.76 -8.16 7.49
CA ILE A 42 4.08 -6.73 7.40
C ILE A 42 4.33 -6.16 8.79
N LEU A 43 3.47 -6.47 9.75
CA LEU A 43 3.61 -5.98 11.12
C LEU A 43 4.91 -6.45 11.76
N ARG A 44 5.32 -7.70 11.51
CA ARG A 44 6.60 -8.20 12.02
C ARG A 44 7.79 -7.44 11.43
N TYR A 45 7.73 -7.12 10.14
CA TYR A 45 8.80 -6.37 9.49
C TYR A 45 8.85 -4.93 10.01
N ILE A 46 7.70 -4.34 10.32
CA ILE A 46 7.65 -3.02 10.93
C ILE A 46 8.32 -3.03 12.31
N ASP A 47 8.00 -4.02 13.15
CA ASP A 47 8.65 -4.14 14.46
C ASP A 47 10.15 -4.38 14.36
N ALA A 48 10.58 -5.13 13.38
CA ALA A 48 12.01 -5.37 13.13
C ALA A 48 12.71 -4.16 12.52
N ARG A 49 11.97 -3.12 12.14
CA ARG A 49 12.47 -1.88 11.52
C ARG A 49 13.23 -2.13 10.23
N ILE A 50 12.80 -3.11 9.47
CA ILE A 50 13.43 -3.49 8.21
C ILE A 50 12.54 -3.24 6.99
N LEU A 51 11.33 -2.74 7.18
CA LEU A 51 10.42 -2.48 6.07
C LEU A 51 10.56 -1.02 5.62
N PRO A 52 11.15 -0.77 4.45
CA PRO A 52 11.25 0.59 3.96
C PRO A 52 9.89 1.08 3.44
N GLY A 53 9.56 2.30 3.76
CA GLY A 53 8.30 2.89 3.34
C GLY A 53 7.95 4.10 4.17
N TYR A 54 6.71 4.53 4.02
CA TYR A 54 6.22 5.75 4.65
C TYR A 54 4.83 5.55 5.23
N ALA A 55 4.56 6.30 6.29
CA ALA A 55 3.23 6.39 6.87
C ALA A 55 2.74 7.83 6.75
N ALA A 56 1.45 7.99 6.55
CA ALA A 56 0.80 9.29 6.51
C ALA A 56 0.07 9.51 7.83
N LEU A 57 0.31 10.66 8.44
CA LEU A 57 -0.31 11.04 9.71
C LEU A 57 -1.19 12.26 9.50
N GLU A 58 -2.37 12.22 10.06
CA GLU A 58 -3.29 13.35 10.12
C GLU A 58 -3.65 13.56 11.57
N LYS A 59 -3.32 14.72 12.12
CA LYS A 59 -3.55 15.04 13.54
C LYS A 59 -2.92 14.00 14.47
N GLY A 60 -1.72 13.56 14.15
CA GLY A 60 -0.99 12.58 14.96
C GLY A 60 -1.46 11.15 14.85
N ARG A 61 -2.45 10.86 14.01
CA ARG A 61 -2.98 9.51 13.82
C ARG A 61 -2.59 8.99 12.44
N ILE A 62 -2.13 7.75 12.39
CA ILE A 62 -1.77 7.14 11.11
C ILE A 62 -3.03 6.87 10.30
N CYS A 63 -3.06 7.40 9.08
CA CYS A 63 -4.21 7.26 8.19
C CYS A 63 -3.88 6.51 6.90
N GLY A 64 -2.61 6.23 6.66
CA GLY A 64 -2.21 5.50 5.46
C GLY A 64 -0.77 5.05 5.54
N TYR A 65 -0.40 4.13 4.66
CA TYR A 65 0.99 3.67 4.56
C TYR A 65 1.28 3.13 3.17
N SER A 66 2.56 3.08 2.84
CA SER A 66 3.05 2.39 1.64
C SER A 66 4.43 1.85 1.93
N PHE A 67 4.75 0.68 1.42
CA PHE A 67 6.09 0.12 1.56
C PHE A 67 6.61 -0.36 0.21
N PHE A 68 7.93 -0.53 0.14
CA PHE A 68 8.58 -1.03 -1.05
C PHE A 68 9.72 -1.96 -0.64
N VAL A 69 10.21 -2.73 -1.60
CA VAL A 69 11.35 -3.63 -1.39
C VAL A 69 12.30 -3.50 -2.59
N TYR A 70 13.54 -3.89 -2.38
CA TYR A 70 14.54 -3.92 -3.45
C TYR A 70 14.69 -5.36 -3.95
N GLU A 71 14.62 -5.55 -5.25
CA GLU A 71 14.87 -6.84 -5.89
C GLU A 71 15.88 -6.63 -7.02
N GLY A 72 17.16 -6.89 -6.73
CA GLY A 72 18.21 -6.63 -7.70
C GLY A 72 18.28 -5.16 -8.06
N SER A 73 18.11 -4.83 -9.33
CA SER A 73 18.16 -3.44 -9.81
C SER A 73 16.79 -2.77 -9.88
N LYS A 74 15.77 -3.39 -9.32
CA LYS A 74 14.43 -2.79 -9.34
C LYS A 74 13.91 -2.53 -7.93
N GLY A 75 13.11 -1.49 -7.80
CA GLY A 75 12.33 -1.23 -6.60
C GLY A 75 10.89 -1.67 -6.83
N VAL A 76 10.33 -2.42 -5.90
CA VAL A 76 8.96 -2.93 -6.01
C VAL A 76 8.12 -2.32 -4.92
N ILE A 77 7.09 -1.59 -5.33
CA ILE A 77 6.11 -1.04 -4.38
C ILE A 77 5.15 -2.16 -4.04
N GLY A 78 5.16 -2.58 -2.78
CA GLY A 78 4.43 -3.77 -2.35
C GLY A 78 2.99 -3.53 -1.97
N ASP A 79 2.69 -2.36 -1.42
CA ASP A 79 1.33 -2.02 -1.03
C ASP A 79 1.18 -0.52 -0.85
N LEU A 80 -0.06 -0.08 -0.92
CA LEU A 80 -0.48 1.27 -0.61
C LEU A 80 -1.90 1.20 -0.09
N PHE A 81 -2.10 1.66 1.13
CA PHE A 81 -3.44 1.68 1.71
C PHE A 81 -3.67 2.95 2.51
N VAL A 82 -4.83 3.57 2.32
CA VAL A 82 -5.29 4.72 3.10
C VAL A 82 -6.68 4.41 3.62
N GLU A 83 -6.90 4.70 4.90
CA GLU A 83 -8.18 4.42 5.54
C GLU A 83 -9.33 5.21 4.91
N GLY A 84 -10.53 4.67 5.03
CA GLY A 84 -11.74 5.33 4.56
C GLY A 84 -12.18 4.86 3.18
N ASP A 85 -13.25 5.42 2.71
CA ASP A 85 -13.93 5.03 1.47
C ASP A 85 -13.78 6.04 0.33
N GLY A 86 -12.77 6.89 0.40
CA GLY A 86 -12.55 7.89 -0.64
C GLY A 86 -13.13 9.28 -0.36
N VAL A 87 -13.85 9.43 0.74
CA VAL A 87 -14.41 10.75 1.11
C VAL A 87 -13.31 11.80 1.28
N ARG A 88 -12.11 11.36 1.63
CA ARG A 88 -10.96 12.25 1.80
C ARG A 88 -10.54 12.99 0.54
N TYR A 89 -11.01 12.54 -0.61
CA TYR A 89 -10.61 13.12 -1.89
C TYR A 89 -11.62 14.12 -2.42
N ALA A 90 -12.55 14.53 -1.58
CA ALA A 90 -13.60 15.45 -1.98
C ALA A 90 -13.09 16.88 -2.21
N SER A 91 -11.92 17.22 -1.70
CA SER A 91 -11.36 18.56 -1.91
C SER A 91 -10.53 18.60 -3.20
N PRO A 92 -10.90 19.41 -4.18
CA PRO A 92 -10.15 19.49 -5.43
C PRO A 92 -8.82 20.22 -5.31
N THR A 93 -8.55 20.87 -4.17
CA THR A 93 -7.33 21.67 -3.99
C THR A 93 -6.22 20.92 -3.26
N GLU A 94 -6.51 19.76 -2.65
CA GLU A 94 -5.53 18.99 -1.93
C GLU A 94 -5.20 17.70 -2.67
N HIS A 95 -3.93 17.34 -2.68
CA HIS A 95 -3.52 16.04 -3.22
C HIS A 95 -4.02 14.93 -2.29
N PRO A 96 -4.60 13.87 -2.85
CA PRO A 96 -4.97 12.71 -2.04
C PRO A 96 -3.78 12.17 -1.27
N VAL A 97 -4.07 11.57 -0.10
CA VAL A 97 -3.01 11.01 0.74
C VAL A 97 -2.22 9.94 -0.01
N GLU A 98 -2.90 9.12 -0.84
CA GLU A 98 -2.24 8.12 -1.67
C GLU A 98 -1.22 8.75 -2.61
N THR A 99 -1.58 9.85 -3.24
CA THR A 99 -0.67 10.55 -4.16
C THR A 99 0.57 11.02 -3.43
N ARG A 100 0.42 11.55 -2.23
CA ARG A 100 1.54 12.03 -1.44
C ARG A 100 2.43 10.88 -0.96
N LEU A 101 1.85 9.78 -0.51
CA LEU A 101 2.61 8.59 -0.12
C LEU A 101 3.41 8.02 -1.29
N LEU A 102 2.76 7.85 -2.43
CA LEU A 102 3.43 7.33 -3.61
C LEU A 102 4.52 8.25 -4.12
N ALA A 103 4.29 9.56 -4.07
CA ALA A 103 5.33 10.51 -4.47
C ALA A 103 6.59 10.34 -3.64
N HIS A 104 6.45 10.16 -2.33
CA HIS A 104 7.60 9.92 -1.44
C HIS A 104 8.31 8.61 -1.77
N VAL A 105 7.54 7.53 -1.99
CA VAL A 105 8.11 6.22 -2.33
C VAL A 105 8.84 6.28 -3.68
N ILE A 106 8.21 6.84 -4.69
CA ILE A 106 8.79 6.95 -6.03
C ILE A 106 10.06 7.79 -5.99
N GLU A 107 10.02 8.93 -5.33
CA GLU A 107 11.19 9.79 -5.20
C GLU A 107 12.36 9.07 -4.51
N THR A 108 12.06 8.34 -3.44
CA THR A 108 13.08 7.57 -2.73
C THR A 108 13.72 6.53 -3.65
N LEU A 109 12.90 5.81 -4.41
CA LEU A 109 13.41 4.80 -5.33
C LEU A 109 14.21 5.43 -6.48
N GLN A 110 13.75 6.56 -7.00
CA GLN A 110 14.48 7.27 -8.06
C GLN A 110 15.86 7.74 -7.60
N GLN A 111 16.01 8.06 -6.32
CA GLN A 111 17.26 8.51 -5.74
C GLN A 111 18.14 7.37 -5.23
N SER A 112 17.64 6.13 -5.27
CA SER A 112 18.39 4.98 -4.77
C SER A 112 19.42 4.52 -5.79
N PRO A 113 20.71 4.43 -5.41
CA PRO A 113 21.74 3.98 -6.34
C PRO A 113 21.49 2.55 -6.81
N GLY A 114 21.72 2.30 -8.10
CA GLY A 114 21.57 0.96 -8.65
C GLY A 114 20.14 0.54 -8.97
N ILE A 115 19.15 1.38 -8.70
CA ILE A 115 17.77 1.10 -9.06
C ILE A 115 17.48 1.71 -10.43
N HIS A 116 17.15 0.85 -11.40
CA HIS A 116 16.91 1.26 -12.78
C HIS A 116 15.46 1.05 -13.20
N ARG A 117 14.66 0.39 -12.36
CA ARG A 117 13.26 0.07 -12.67
C ARG A 117 12.43 0.15 -11.41
N ILE A 118 11.24 0.71 -11.54
CA ILE A 118 10.25 0.74 -10.44
C ILE A 118 9.03 -0.02 -10.94
N GLU A 119 8.61 -1.02 -10.17
CA GLU A 119 7.40 -1.77 -10.44
C GLU A 119 6.44 -1.65 -9.27
N ALA A 120 5.16 -1.76 -9.54
CA ALA A 120 4.13 -1.76 -8.51
C ALA A 120 3.05 -2.77 -8.89
N GLN A 121 2.62 -3.57 -7.92
CA GLN A 121 1.50 -4.46 -8.06
C GLN A 121 0.49 -4.07 -6.99
N LEU A 122 -0.33 -3.08 -7.32
CA LEU A 122 -1.27 -2.52 -6.37
C LEU A 122 -2.67 -2.97 -6.70
N LEU A 123 -3.43 -3.26 -5.65
CA LEU A 123 -4.84 -3.58 -5.80
C LEU A 123 -5.61 -2.32 -6.19
N VAL A 124 -6.60 -2.51 -7.04
CA VAL A 124 -7.36 -1.38 -7.58
C VAL A 124 -8.15 -0.71 -6.46
N HIS A 125 -7.92 0.58 -6.31
CA HIS A 125 -8.67 1.40 -5.40
C HIS A 125 -9.84 2.05 -6.14
N PRO A 126 -11.02 2.17 -5.50
CA PRO A 126 -12.21 2.71 -6.18
C PRO A 126 -12.03 4.12 -6.74
N THR A 127 -11.18 4.92 -6.12
CA THR A 127 -11.01 6.32 -6.53
C THR A 127 -10.09 6.52 -7.72
N GLY A 128 -9.30 5.51 -8.10
CA GLY A 128 -8.28 5.67 -9.12
C GLY A 128 -7.13 6.59 -8.73
N ALA A 129 -7.13 7.13 -7.52
CA ALA A 129 -6.08 8.03 -7.06
C ALA A 129 -4.71 7.37 -7.02
N VAL A 130 -4.68 6.07 -6.83
CA VAL A 130 -3.46 5.28 -6.75
C VAL A 130 -2.65 5.36 -8.05
N ALA A 131 -3.31 5.40 -9.20
CA ALA A 131 -2.61 5.39 -10.48
C ALA A 131 -2.05 6.74 -10.89
N ARG A 132 -2.57 7.84 -10.33
CA ARG A 132 -2.23 9.19 -10.79
C ARG A 132 -0.73 9.51 -10.74
N PRO A 133 -0.01 9.29 -9.63
CA PRO A 133 1.42 9.63 -9.59
C PRO A 133 2.22 8.85 -10.62
N PHE A 134 1.86 7.61 -10.89
CA PHE A 134 2.55 6.80 -11.89
C PHE A 134 2.31 7.35 -13.30
N LEU A 135 1.08 7.74 -13.61
CA LEU A 135 0.74 8.29 -14.92
C LEU A 135 1.44 9.62 -15.18
N GLU A 136 1.57 10.45 -14.15
CA GLU A 136 2.27 11.73 -14.27
C GLU A 136 3.77 11.53 -14.55
N ASP A 137 4.35 10.45 -14.05
CA ASP A 137 5.76 10.14 -14.27
C ASP A 137 5.99 9.31 -15.54
N GLY A 138 4.98 9.13 -16.37
CA GLY A 138 5.12 8.40 -17.62
C GLY A 138 5.20 6.89 -17.47
N VAL A 139 4.67 6.35 -16.39
CA VAL A 139 4.72 4.91 -16.11
C VAL A 139 3.65 4.18 -16.92
N HIS A 140 4.03 3.04 -17.50
CA HIS A 140 3.08 2.18 -18.18
C HIS A 140 2.23 1.40 -17.19
N ARG A 141 0.93 1.36 -17.46
CA ARG A 141 -0.02 0.66 -16.62
C ARG A 141 -0.52 -0.60 -17.33
N SER A 142 -0.43 -1.73 -16.64
CA SER A 142 -0.94 -3.01 -17.16
C SER A 142 -2.06 -3.49 -16.24
N PRO A 143 -3.31 -3.28 -16.60
CA PRO A 143 -4.42 -3.76 -15.78
C PRO A 143 -4.42 -5.29 -15.70
N ARG A 144 -4.72 -5.82 -14.52
CA ARG A 144 -4.78 -7.25 -14.28
C ARG A 144 -6.05 -7.59 -13.55
N LEU A 145 -6.58 -8.79 -13.81
CA LEU A 145 -7.73 -9.30 -13.09
C LEU A 145 -7.25 -10.15 -11.92
N PHE A 146 -7.87 -9.95 -10.77
CA PHE A 146 -7.66 -10.83 -9.63
C PHE A 146 -8.65 -11.98 -9.78
N MET A 147 -8.13 -13.19 -9.96
CA MET A 147 -8.95 -14.37 -10.19
C MET A 147 -8.75 -15.37 -9.08
N VAL A 148 -9.84 -15.94 -8.60
CA VAL A 148 -9.82 -16.96 -7.58
C VAL A 148 -10.49 -18.21 -8.10
N LEU A 149 -9.79 -19.33 -8.00
CA LEU A 149 -10.34 -20.64 -8.29
C LEU A 149 -10.51 -21.38 -6.97
N PRO A 150 -11.72 -21.47 -6.43
CA PRO A 150 -11.91 -22.27 -5.22
C PRO A 150 -11.70 -23.73 -5.56
N LEU A 151 -10.82 -24.38 -4.83
CA LEU A 151 -10.61 -25.80 -4.98
C LEU A 151 -11.71 -26.55 -4.21
N ALA A 152 -12.19 -27.63 -4.80
CA ALA A 152 -13.16 -28.47 -4.12
C ALA A 152 -12.59 -28.92 -2.78
N SER A 153 -13.41 -28.93 -1.75
CA SER A 153 -12.96 -29.38 -0.44
C SER A 153 -12.66 -30.85 -0.51
N ASP A 154 -11.40 -31.17 -0.38
CA ASP A 154 -10.96 -32.54 -0.51
C ASP A 154 -11.61 -33.42 0.53
N GLY A 155 -12.08 -34.53 0.11
CA GLY A 155 -12.59 -35.55 1.00
C GLY A 155 -13.92 -35.22 1.65
N LYS A 156 -14.49 -34.10 1.40
CA LYS A 156 -15.81 -33.82 1.94
C LYS A 156 -16.90 -34.53 1.18
N ASP A 157 -16.53 -34.92 0.04
CA ASP A 157 -17.45 -35.61 -0.83
C ASP A 157 -17.37 -37.10 -0.64
N GLY A 158 -16.52 -37.47 0.25
CA GLY A 158 -16.40 -38.85 0.59
C GLY A 158 -17.51 -39.31 1.51
#